data_f7766fa2a20a7649f65b14a9be826fce
#
_entry.id   f7766fa2a20a7649f65b14a9be826fce
#
_cell.length_a   1.000
_cell.length_b   1.000
_cell.length_c   1.000
_cell.angle_alpha   90.00
_cell.angle_beta   90.00
_cell.angle_gamma   90.00
#
_symmetry.space_group_name_H-M   'P 1'
#
loop_
_entity.id
_entity.type
_entity.pdbx_description
1 polymer ?
#
loop_
_entity_poly.entity_id
_entity_poly.type
_entity_poly.pdbx_seq_one_letter_code
_entity_poly.pdbx_strand_id
1 'polypeptide(L)'
;MHEHFMELALEQARESEISGEVPVGAVFVDNGEVISASGNQPIGLNDPTAHAEILALRKAAEIKGNYRLGGSLYVTLEPCIMCMGALIHARIEHLIFGAFDHRAGAAGSIYDFADSSHLNHKFEVLGGMLEKKCQIILKDFFQERR
;
A
#
# COMPACT_ATOMS: atom_id res chain seq x y z
N MET A 1 14.94 5.87 -7.69
CA MET A 1 14.58 5.93 -6.27
C MET A 1 13.24 5.26 -5.96
N HIS A 2 12.21 5.60 -6.70
CA HIS A 2 10.90 4.93 -6.57
C HIS A 2 10.99 3.43 -6.79
N GLU A 3 11.77 3.00 -7.77
CA GLU A 3 11.94 1.56 -8.06
C GLU A 3 12.53 0.81 -6.88
N HIS A 4 13.51 1.38 -6.20
CA HIS A 4 14.14 0.76 -5.04
C HIS A 4 13.12 0.52 -3.92
N PHE A 5 12.32 1.53 -3.60
CA PHE A 5 11.30 1.40 -2.55
C PHE A 5 10.17 0.45 -2.96
N MET A 6 9.82 0.43 -4.24
CA MET A 6 8.83 -0.53 -4.72
C MET A 6 9.36 -1.97 -4.67
N GLU A 7 10.66 -2.18 -4.94
CA GLU A 7 11.27 -3.50 -4.76
C GLU A 7 11.20 -3.96 -3.30
N LEU A 8 11.39 -3.05 -2.34
CA LEU A 8 11.24 -3.38 -0.92
C LEU A 8 9.78 -3.75 -0.60
N ALA A 9 8.83 -3.06 -1.19
CA ALA A 9 7.40 -3.40 -1.03
C ALA A 9 7.10 -4.79 -1.62
N LEU A 10 7.72 -5.13 -2.76
CA LEU A 10 7.58 -6.46 -3.36
C LEU A 10 8.16 -7.56 -2.46
N GLU A 11 9.25 -7.29 -1.75
CA GLU A 11 9.79 -8.24 -0.77
C GLU A 11 8.78 -8.53 0.33
N GLN A 12 8.09 -7.51 0.82
CA GLN A 12 7.01 -7.68 1.81
C GLN A 12 5.84 -8.48 1.24
N ALA A 13 5.51 -8.27 -0.03
CA ALA A 13 4.47 -9.05 -0.71
C ALA A 13 4.84 -10.53 -0.77
N ARG A 14 6.10 -10.84 -1.07
CA ARG A 14 6.59 -12.22 -1.13
C ARG A 14 6.53 -12.89 0.23
N GLU A 15 6.88 -12.18 1.30
CA GLU A 15 6.77 -12.70 2.67
C GLU A 15 5.32 -13.03 3.03
N SER A 16 4.38 -12.16 2.64
CA SER A 16 2.95 -12.42 2.85
C SER A 16 2.50 -13.66 2.10
N GLU A 17 2.95 -13.83 0.86
CA GLU A 17 2.62 -15.00 0.04
C GLU A 17 3.08 -16.30 0.72
N ILE A 18 4.29 -16.30 1.26
CA ILE A 18 4.84 -17.46 1.97
C ILE A 18 3.94 -17.83 3.16
N SER A 19 3.35 -16.84 3.82
CA SER A 19 2.43 -17.04 4.94
C SER A 19 1.00 -17.37 4.52
N GLY A 20 0.72 -17.51 3.23
CA GLY A 20 -0.61 -17.83 2.70
C GLY A 20 -1.53 -16.64 2.51
N GLU A 21 -1.02 -15.43 2.67
CA GLU A 21 -1.79 -14.20 2.48
C GLU A 21 -1.74 -13.73 1.02
N VAL A 22 -2.71 -12.94 0.60
CA VAL A 22 -2.65 -12.27 -0.71
C VAL A 22 -1.38 -11.40 -0.74
N PRO A 23 -0.51 -11.55 -1.76
CA PRO A 23 0.80 -10.90 -1.78
C PRO A 23 0.72 -9.41 -2.13
N VAL A 24 0.50 -8.60 -1.12
CA VAL A 24 0.56 -7.15 -1.20
C VAL A 24 1.55 -6.68 -0.13
N GLY A 25 2.45 -5.79 -0.52
CA GLY A 25 3.44 -5.22 0.38
C GLY A 25 3.42 -3.70 0.34
N ALA A 26 3.75 -3.08 1.46
CA ALA A 26 3.80 -1.64 1.58
C ALA A 26 5.02 -1.18 2.38
N VAL A 27 5.56 -0.02 1.99
CA VAL A 27 6.72 0.59 2.64
C VAL A 27 6.42 2.07 2.83
N PHE A 28 6.56 2.56 4.06
CA PHE A 28 6.43 3.98 4.35
C PHE A 28 7.82 4.61 4.42
N VAL A 29 8.01 5.70 3.66
CA VAL A 29 9.29 6.38 3.51
C VAL A 29 9.13 7.84 3.91
N ASP A 30 10.07 8.35 4.70
CA ASP A 30 10.11 9.76 5.08
C ASP A 30 11.55 10.27 4.95
N ASN A 31 11.73 11.39 4.26
CA ASN A 31 13.04 11.99 4.00
C ASN A 31 14.05 10.98 3.42
N GLY A 32 13.59 10.13 2.49
CA GLY A 32 14.44 9.14 1.84
C GLY A 32 14.75 7.91 2.68
N GLU A 33 14.22 7.80 3.89
CA GLU A 33 14.45 6.66 4.78
C GLU A 33 13.21 5.80 4.93
N VAL A 34 13.39 4.48 4.93
CA VAL A 34 12.32 3.53 5.21
C VAL A 34 12.03 3.55 6.71
N ILE A 35 10.84 3.99 7.08
CA ILE A 35 10.41 4.02 8.48
C ILE A 35 9.73 2.71 8.87
N SER A 36 8.91 2.16 7.97
CA SER A 36 8.20 0.91 8.22
C SER A 36 7.96 0.15 6.93
N ALA A 37 7.75 -1.16 7.07
CA ALA A 37 7.42 -2.05 5.97
C ALA A 37 6.50 -3.14 6.48
N SER A 38 5.54 -3.57 5.68
CA SER A 38 4.62 -4.62 6.07
C SER A 38 4.00 -5.30 4.86
N GLY A 39 3.67 -6.57 5.00
CA GLY A 39 2.85 -7.30 4.06
C GLY A 39 1.44 -7.48 4.59
N ASN A 40 0.56 -7.88 3.69
CA ASN A 40 -0.85 -8.16 3.97
C ASN A 40 -0.98 -9.33 4.96
N GLN A 41 -1.77 -9.18 6.04
CA GLN A 41 -1.89 -10.18 7.09
C GLN A 41 -3.31 -10.38 7.67
N PRO A 42 -4.39 -10.26 6.89
CA PRO A 42 -5.73 -10.42 7.45
C PRO A 42 -5.95 -11.80 8.09
N ILE A 43 -5.43 -12.86 7.49
CA ILE A 43 -5.58 -14.22 8.01
C ILE A 43 -4.75 -14.40 9.28
N GLY A 44 -3.47 -14.08 9.23
CA GLY A 44 -2.54 -14.28 10.33
C GLY A 44 -2.90 -13.53 11.60
N LEU A 45 -3.46 -12.31 11.44
CA LEU A 45 -3.83 -11.46 12.57
C LEU A 45 -5.32 -11.57 12.94
N ASN A 46 -6.11 -12.34 12.18
CA ASN A 46 -7.57 -12.38 12.33
C ASN A 46 -8.15 -10.96 12.35
N ASP A 47 -7.71 -10.13 11.40
CA ASP A 47 -8.05 -8.72 11.33
C ASP A 47 -8.44 -8.35 9.90
N PRO A 48 -9.71 -8.05 9.62
CA PRO A 48 -10.15 -7.71 8.27
C PRO A 48 -9.54 -6.42 7.76
N THR A 49 -8.98 -5.59 8.62
CA THR A 49 -8.34 -4.33 8.23
C THR A 49 -6.84 -4.45 8.04
N ALA A 50 -6.24 -5.63 8.25
CA ALA A 50 -4.80 -5.83 8.24
C ALA A 50 -4.21 -5.87 6.82
N HIS A 51 -4.56 -4.89 6.00
CA HIS A 51 -3.92 -4.66 4.71
C HIS A 51 -2.51 -4.14 4.93
N ALA A 52 -1.63 -4.38 3.96
CA ALA A 52 -0.23 -3.96 4.04
C ALA A 52 -0.10 -2.46 4.37
N GLU A 53 -0.92 -1.62 3.73
CA GLU A 53 -0.91 -0.17 3.93
C GLU A 53 -1.25 0.19 5.39
N ILE A 54 -2.31 -0.41 5.92
CA ILE A 54 -2.75 -0.15 7.30
C ILE A 54 -1.64 -0.52 8.30
N LEU A 55 -1.03 -1.68 8.11
CA LEU A 55 0.02 -2.15 9.01
C LEU A 55 1.27 -1.27 8.92
N ALA A 56 1.65 -0.85 7.72
CA ALA A 56 2.79 0.05 7.53
C ALA A 56 2.54 1.40 8.19
N LEU A 57 1.33 1.96 8.04
CA LEU A 57 0.96 3.24 8.66
C LEU A 57 0.96 3.13 10.19
N ARG A 58 0.43 2.05 10.76
CA ARG A 58 0.42 1.84 12.21
C ARG A 58 1.83 1.80 12.79
N LYS A 59 2.72 1.04 12.14
CA LYS A 59 4.12 0.96 12.56
C LYS A 59 4.81 2.31 12.47
N ALA A 60 4.61 3.03 11.37
CA ALA A 60 5.21 4.34 11.17
C ALA A 60 4.73 5.34 12.22
N ALA A 61 3.42 5.36 12.51
CA ALA A 61 2.84 6.25 13.52
C ALA A 61 3.39 5.97 14.92
N GLU A 62 3.57 4.70 15.25
CA GLU A 62 4.16 4.28 16.51
C GLU A 62 5.61 4.75 16.62
N ILE A 63 6.40 4.54 15.57
CA ILE A 63 7.81 4.94 15.52
C ILE A 63 7.97 6.46 15.61
N LYS A 64 7.16 7.20 14.85
CA LYS A 64 7.22 8.66 14.81
C LYS A 64 6.54 9.31 16.01
N GLY A 65 5.71 8.57 16.75
CA GLY A 65 4.96 9.12 17.87
C GLY A 65 3.90 10.12 17.45
N ASN A 66 3.35 9.99 16.24
CA ASN A 66 2.37 10.92 15.69
C ASN A 66 1.55 10.23 14.62
N TYR A 67 0.24 10.44 14.60
CA TYR A 67 -0.64 9.88 13.57
C TYR A 67 -0.57 10.66 12.23
N ARG A 68 -0.15 11.92 12.26
CA ARG A 68 0.06 12.71 11.05
C ARG A 68 1.47 12.46 10.54
N LEU A 69 1.57 11.64 9.52
CA LEU A 69 2.84 11.09 9.09
C LEU A 69 3.54 11.93 8.02
N GLY A 70 2.78 12.54 7.10
CA GLY A 70 3.39 13.11 5.89
C GLY A 70 4.03 12.00 5.07
N GLY A 71 5.15 12.27 4.45
CA GLY A 71 5.96 11.26 3.76
C GLY A 71 5.29 10.58 2.58
N SER A 72 5.83 9.41 2.21
CA SER A 72 5.40 8.67 1.03
C SER A 72 5.08 7.21 1.37
N LEU A 73 4.01 6.69 0.78
CA LEU A 73 3.71 5.26 0.88
C LEU A 73 3.89 4.60 -0.48
N TYR A 74 4.66 3.51 -0.49
CA TYR A 74 4.82 2.62 -1.64
C TYR A 74 4.05 1.35 -1.37
N VAL A 75 3.21 0.94 -2.31
CA VAL A 75 2.41 -0.29 -2.17
C VAL A 75 2.31 -1.00 -3.52
N THR A 76 2.38 -2.32 -3.51
CA THR A 76 2.44 -3.10 -4.75
C THR A 76 1.11 -3.15 -5.51
N LEU A 77 0.00 -2.89 -4.84
CA LEU A 77 -1.34 -2.87 -5.44
C LEU A 77 -2.04 -1.56 -5.10
N GLU A 78 -2.77 -1.01 -6.05
CA GLU A 78 -3.59 0.18 -5.84
C GLU A 78 -4.45 0.04 -4.57
N PRO A 79 -4.42 1.02 -3.64
CA PRO A 79 -5.17 0.92 -2.40
C PRO A 79 -6.69 0.87 -2.60
N CYS A 80 -7.36 0.13 -1.73
CA CYS A 80 -8.81 0.10 -1.66
C CYS A 80 -9.36 1.34 -0.92
N ILE A 81 -10.68 1.43 -0.84
CA ILE A 81 -11.36 2.57 -0.20
C ILE A 81 -10.95 2.76 1.27
N MET A 82 -10.82 1.66 2.01
CA MET A 82 -10.39 1.70 3.42
C MET A 82 -8.99 2.29 3.56
N CYS A 83 -8.06 1.80 2.74
CA CYS A 83 -6.68 2.25 2.79
C CYS A 83 -6.52 3.69 2.33
N MET A 84 -7.27 4.11 1.30
CA MET A 84 -7.26 5.51 0.88
C MET A 84 -7.75 6.42 2.00
N GLY A 85 -8.78 6.02 2.74
CA GLY A 85 -9.23 6.76 3.91
C GLY A 85 -8.13 6.88 4.96
N ALA A 86 -7.41 5.80 5.23
CA ALA A 86 -6.30 5.80 6.18
C ALA A 86 -5.16 6.72 5.73
N LEU A 87 -4.83 6.72 4.44
CA LEU A 87 -3.79 7.60 3.87
C LEU A 87 -4.17 9.08 4.04
N ILE A 88 -5.43 9.41 3.85
CA ILE A 88 -5.94 10.77 4.03
C ILE A 88 -5.79 11.18 5.50
N HIS A 89 -6.21 10.33 6.43
CA HIS A 89 -6.10 10.59 7.87
C HIS A 89 -4.64 10.73 8.32
N ALA A 90 -3.74 9.97 7.71
CA ALA A 90 -2.31 10.04 8.01
C ALA A 90 -1.61 11.25 7.38
N ARG A 91 -2.31 12.00 6.52
CA ARG A 91 -1.76 13.16 5.80
C ARG A 91 -0.56 12.80 4.93
N ILE A 92 -0.64 11.66 4.25
CA ILE A 92 0.40 11.23 3.31
C ILE A 92 0.56 12.30 2.21
N GLU A 93 1.78 12.55 1.79
CA GLU A 93 2.07 13.52 0.73
C GLU A 93 2.13 12.88 -0.64
N HIS A 94 2.64 11.64 -0.72
CA HIS A 94 2.79 10.92 -1.98
C HIS A 94 2.39 9.45 -1.82
N LEU A 95 1.60 8.97 -2.76
CA LEU A 95 1.26 7.55 -2.89
C LEU A 95 1.86 7.04 -4.20
N ILE A 96 2.68 6.01 -4.13
CA ILE A 96 3.22 5.34 -5.30
C ILE A 96 2.75 3.88 -5.26
N PHE A 97 2.02 3.44 -6.28
CA PHE A 97 1.56 2.04 -6.31
C PHE A 97 2.01 1.34 -7.59
N GLY A 98 2.04 0.00 -7.54
CA GLY A 98 2.46 -0.82 -8.66
C GLY A 98 1.31 -1.17 -9.59
N ALA A 99 0.59 -2.24 -9.29
CA ALA A 99 -0.51 -2.71 -10.13
C ALA A 99 -1.79 -1.93 -9.88
N PHE A 100 -2.56 -1.68 -10.94
CA PHE A 100 -3.91 -1.10 -10.83
C PHE A 100 -4.88 -2.20 -10.41
N ASP A 101 -5.85 -1.85 -9.58
CA ASP A 101 -6.89 -2.77 -9.13
C ASP A 101 -8.23 -2.38 -9.75
N HIS A 102 -8.63 -3.11 -10.79
CA HIS A 102 -9.85 -2.83 -11.54
C HIS A 102 -11.13 -3.32 -10.85
N ARG A 103 -11.02 -3.93 -9.67
CA ARG A 103 -12.17 -4.40 -8.89
C ARG A 103 -12.48 -3.51 -7.70
N ALA A 104 -11.44 -3.04 -6.99
CA ALA A 104 -11.60 -2.32 -5.74
C ALA A 104 -10.68 -1.11 -5.59
N GLY A 105 -9.94 -0.76 -6.63
CA GLY A 105 -8.97 0.34 -6.57
C GLY A 105 -9.65 1.68 -6.35
N ALA A 106 -9.16 2.43 -5.37
CA ALA A 106 -9.75 3.70 -4.96
C ALA A 106 -8.82 4.90 -5.18
N ALA A 107 -7.73 4.71 -5.93
CA ALA A 107 -6.78 5.77 -6.29
C ALA A 107 -6.83 6.06 -7.79
N GLY A 108 -7.99 5.90 -8.41
CA GLY A 108 -8.23 6.24 -9.81
C GLY A 108 -8.96 5.18 -10.64
N SER A 109 -8.88 3.88 -10.28
CA SER A 109 -9.45 2.81 -11.11
C SER A 109 -10.98 2.73 -11.02
N ILE A 110 -11.53 2.53 -9.83
CA ILE A 110 -12.98 2.45 -9.59
C ILE A 110 -13.45 3.74 -8.91
N TYR A 111 -12.73 4.17 -7.88
CA TYR A 111 -12.95 5.41 -7.15
C TYR A 111 -11.70 6.24 -7.22
N ASP A 112 -11.82 7.55 -7.01
CA ASP A 112 -10.65 8.43 -6.91
C ASP A 112 -10.76 9.30 -5.67
N PHE A 113 -10.24 8.81 -4.55
CA PHE A 113 -10.24 9.53 -3.29
C PHE A 113 -8.99 10.39 -3.08
N ALA A 114 -8.03 10.34 -4.01
CA ALA A 114 -6.86 11.21 -3.92
C ALA A 114 -7.16 12.65 -4.36
N ASP A 115 -8.16 12.84 -5.19
CA ASP A 115 -8.47 14.14 -5.80
C ASP A 115 -9.96 14.50 -5.67
N SER A 116 -10.54 14.26 -4.50
CA SER A 116 -11.93 14.67 -4.23
C SER A 116 -11.95 16.05 -3.59
N SER A 117 -12.77 16.96 -4.15
CA SER A 117 -12.96 18.32 -3.61
C SER A 117 -13.61 18.33 -2.23
N HIS A 118 -14.22 17.21 -1.83
CA HIS A 118 -14.89 17.08 -0.54
C HIS A 118 -13.96 16.64 0.60
N LEU A 119 -12.71 16.30 0.28
CA LEU A 119 -11.74 15.82 1.26
C LEU A 119 -10.86 16.95 1.79
N ASN A 120 -10.52 16.87 3.06
CA ASN A 120 -9.69 17.88 3.74
C ASN A 120 -8.22 17.83 3.33
N HIS A 121 -7.78 16.71 2.79
CA HIS A 121 -6.37 16.51 2.42
C HIS A 121 -6.28 15.84 1.06
N LYS A 122 -5.42 16.37 0.23
CA LYS A 122 -5.10 15.82 -1.09
C LYS A 122 -3.63 15.45 -1.12
N PHE A 123 -3.28 14.44 -1.91
CA PHE A 123 -1.89 14.02 -2.07
C PHE A 123 -1.64 13.57 -3.51
N GLU A 124 -0.38 13.54 -3.88
CA GLU A 124 0.02 13.14 -5.23
C GLU A 124 0.02 11.62 -5.35
N VAL A 125 -0.41 11.13 -6.52
CA VAL A 125 -0.50 9.70 -6.80
C VAL A 125 0.28 9.38 -8.08
N LEU A 126 1.14 8.36 -8.00
CA LEU A 126 1.84 7.81 -9.15
C LEU A 126 1.55 6.30 -9.20
N GLY A 127 0.79 5.86 -10.21
CA GLY A 127 0.50 4.46 -10.43
C GLY A 127 1.38 3.84 -11.51
N GLY A 128 1.53 2.52 -11.46
CA GLY A 128 2.25 1.77 -12.49
C GLY A 128 3.74 1.57 -12.23
N MET A 129 4.22 1.88 -11.04
CA MET A 129 5.64 1.69 -10.70
C MET A 129 5.95 0.19 -10.57
N LEU A 130 6.79 -0.35 -11.44
CA LEU A 130 7.07 -1.79 -11.57
C LEU A 130 5.78 -2.60 -11.74
N GLU A 131 4.86 -2.06 -12.53
CA GLU A 131 3.50 -2.60 -12.69
C GLU A 131 3.49 -4.09 -13.01
N LYS A 132 4.33 -4.53 -13.97
CA LYS A 132 4.34 -5.94 -14.39
C LYS A 132 4.76 -6.88 -13.28
N LYS A 133 5.80 -6.54 -12.54
CA LYS A 133 6.26 -7.36 -11.40
C LYS A 133 5.17 -7.48 -10.35
N CYS A 134 4.48 -6.39 -10.07
CA CYS A 134 3.39 -6.37 -9.09
C CYS A 134 2.18 -7.18 -9.57
N GLN A 135 1.86 -7.10 -10.86
CA GLN A 135 0.78 -7.89 -11.46
C GLN A 135 1.08 -9.39 -11.42
N ILE A 136 2.31 -9.76 -11.76
CA ILE A 136 2.72 -11.17 -11.87
C ILE A 136 2.60 -11.88 -10.52
N ILE A 137 3.06 -11.27 -9.45
CA ILE A 137 3.00 -11.91 -8.13
C ILE A 137 1.54 -12.18 -7.69
N LEU A 138 0.63 -11.26 -7.99
CA LEU A 138 -0.80 -11.42 -7.71
C LEU A 138 -1.42 -12.49 -8.61
N LYS A 139 -1.14 -12.44 -9.88
CA LYS A 139 -1.66 -13.39 -10.87
C LYS A 139 -1.25 -14.81 -10.53
N ASP A 140 0.02 -15.03 -10.23
CA ASP A 140 0.55 -16.34 -9.89
C ASP A 140 -0.09 -16.88 -8.61
N PHE A 141 -0.26 -16.04 -7.60
CA PHE A 141 -0.91 -16.42 -6.36
C PHE A 141 -2.33 -16.93 -6.61
N PHE A 142 -3.14 -16.19 -7.36
CA PHE A 142 -4.53 -16.57 -7.60
C PHE A 142 -4.65 -17.79 -8.53
N GLN A 143 -3.74 -17.97 -9.47
CA GLN A 143 -3.72 -19.16 -10.33
C GLN A 143 -3.44 -20.43 -9.52
N GLU A 144 -2.51 -20.40 -8.60
CA GLU A 144 -2.15 -21.56 -7.77
C GLU A 144 -3.26 -22.01 -6.84
N ARG A 145 -4.25 -21.14 -6.58
CA ARG A 145 -5.34 -21.43 -5.65
C ARG A 145 -6.67 -21.80 -6.32
N ARG A 146 -6.64 -21.93 -7.62
CA ARG A 146 -7.81 -22.40 -8.40
C ARG A 146 -7.86 -23.90 -8.52
#